data_0cdbfd9225a3a485dfcaea5f11e21ec2
#
_entry.id   0cdbfd9225a3a485dfcaea5f11e21ec2
#
_cell.length_a   1.000
_cell.length_b   1.000
_cell.length_c   1.000
_cell.angle_alpha   90.00
_cell.angle_beta   90.00
_cell.angle_gamma   90.00
#
_symmetry.space_group_name_H-M   'P 1'
#
loop_
_entity.id
_entity.type
_entity.pdbx_description
1 polymer ?
#
loop_
_entity_poly.entity_id
_entity_poly.type
_entity_poly.pdbx_seq_one_letter_code
_entity_poly.pdbx_strand_id
1 'polypeptide(L)'
;RDVERSRGLGDVYKRQGVNQLSKKHACFMFFTALNDHGTKSSIMYEKSKELFGSNPNLFEPNWIVENLSENDAVELISKKIGAQYPQQLAKSWLKNAEILKEFYNSNPIEMFCSSNDATKLIATLKSFRGVGTKIGGMILRAIIGTGFNKNVFNIEKVLVPVDIHDSRIMFLTESFVINNNEKVNYYKYVDIAQTEILKACNRCNINWLDVDRALWLTGSNGCVYDKCD
;
A
#
# COMPACT_ATOMS: atom_id res chain seq x y z
N ARG A 1 -10.03 27.04 -6.35
CA ARG A 1 -9.25 26.13 -7.22
C ARG A 1 -9.20 24.81 -6.50
N ASP A 2 -9.97 23.84 -7.00
CA ASP A 2 -10.13 22.52 -6.39
C ASP A 2 -8.82 21.77 -6.41
N VAL A 3 -8.25 21.57 -5.23
CA VAL A 3 -7.07 20.76 -5.03
C VAL A 3 -7.50 19.29 -5.06
N GLU A 4 -7.67 18.76 -6.25
CA GLU A 4 -7.90 17.36 -6.53
C GLU A 4 -6.56 16.61 -6.48
N ARG A 5 -5.91 16.58 -5.31
CA ARG A 5 -4.55 16.03 -5.16
C ARG A 5 -4.57 14.73 -4.41
N SER A 6 -3.96 13.72 -5.04
CA SER A 6 -3.56 12.41 -4.52
C SER A 6 -4.58 11.75 -3.61
N ARG A 7 -5.62 11.25 -4.21
CA ARG A 7 -6.59 10.38 -3.54
C ARG A 7 -5.95 9.01 -3.35
N GLY A 8 -6.01 8.50 -2.12
CA GLY A 8 -5.49 7.17 -1.82
C GLY A 8 -6.16 6.07 -2.65
N LEU A 9 -5.65 4.84 -2.58
CA LEU A 9 -6.13 3.68 -3.35
C LEU A 9 -7.66 3.61 -3.48
N GLY A 10 -8.43 3.94 -2.43
CA GLY A 10 -9.89 3.90 -2.45
C GLY A 10 -10.57 4.92 -3.38
N ASP A 11 -9.97 6.10 -3.60
CA ASP A 11 -10.55 7.16 -4.44
C ASP A 11 -10.26 6.98 -5.93
N VAL A 12 -9.22 6.23 -6.28
CA VAL A 12 -8.84 5.95 -7.67
C VAL A 12 -9.96 5.19 -8.40
N TYR A 13 -10.79 4.44 -7.68
CA TYR A 13 -11.86 3.60 -8.23
C TYR A 13 -13.21 4.26 -8.42
N LYS A 14 -13.52 5.30 -7.64
CA LYS A 14 -14.81 6.01 -7.76
C LYS A 14 -15.08 6.55 -9.15
N ARG A 15 -14.03 6.76 -9.95
CA ARG A 15 -14.09 7.34 -11.30
C ARG A 15 -14.20 6.35 -12.44
N GLN A 16 -14.07 5.04 -12.20
CA GLN A 16 -13.95 4.04 -13.29
C GLN A 16 -15.19 3.19 -13.53
N GLY A 17 -16.32 3.43 -12.87
CA GLY A 17 -17.51 2.59 -13.03
C GLY A 17 -17.34 1.15 -12.53
N VAL A 18 -16.24 0.83 -11.83
CA VAL A 18 -16.02 -0.47 -11.21
C VAL A 18 -16.76 -0.49 -9.89
N ASN A 19 -17.58 -1.52 -9.67
CA ASN A 19 -18.20 -1.74 -8.36
C ASN A 19 -17.11 -1.88 -7.29
N GLN A 20 -17.12 -0.99 -6.31
CA GLN A 20 -16.07 -0.87 -5.27
C GLN A 20 -15.91 -2.14 -4.43
N LEU A 21 -16.91 -2.98 -4.32
CA LEU A 21 -16.87 -4.23 -3.55
C LEU A 21 -16.75 -5.47 -4.46
N SER A 22 -16.36 -5.29 -5.72
CA SER A 22 -16.19 -6.40 -6.66
C SER A 22 -14.84 -7.10 -6.50
N LYS A 23 -14.81 -8.38 -6.90
CA LYS A 23 -13.57 -9.15 -7.04
C LYS A 23 -12.52 -8.42 -7.89
N LYS A 24 -12.93 -7.81 -9.02
CA LYS A 24 -12.05 -7.04 -9.91
C LYS A 24 -11.36 -5.90 -9.18
N HIS A 25 -12.11 -5.17 -8.33
CA HIS A 25 -11.57 -4.11 -7.51
C HIS A 25 -10.55 -4.63 -6.51
N ALA A 26 -10.87 -5.72 -5.80
CA ALA A 26 -9.98 -6.35 -4.84
C ALA A 26 -8.67 -6.83 -5.49
N CYS A 27 -8.75 -7.46 -6.66
CA CYS A 27 -7.60 -7.89 -7.45
C CYS A 27 -6.71 -6.69 -7.83
N PHE A 28 -7.30 -5.65 -8.40
CA PHE A 28 -6.54 -4.45 -8.75
C PHE A 28 -5.87 -3.83 -7.53
N MET A 29 -6.59 -3.66 -6.44
CA MET A 29 -6.07 -3.07 -5.20
C MET A 29 -4.89 -3.87 -4.66
N PHE A 30 -5.00 -5.18 -4.61
CA PHE A 30 -3.96 -6.05 -4.09
C PHE A 30 -2.70 -6.01 -4.96
N PHE A 31 -2.82 -6.26 -6.27
CA PHE A 31 -1.66 -6.28 -7.17
C PHE A 31 -1.04 -4.90 -7.38
N THR A 32 -1.82 -3.82 -7.33
CA THR A 32 -1.27 -2.45 -7.39
C THR A 32 -0.45 -2.13 -6.15
N ALA A 33 -0.92 -2.50 -4.95
CA ALA A 33 -0.19 -2.26 -3.72
C ALA A 33 1.19 -2.95 -3.69
N LEU A 34 1.32 -4.12 -4.30
CA LEU A 34 2.60 -4.84 -4.41
C LEU A 34 3.68 -4.05 -5.17
N ASN A 35 3.31 -3.11 -6.03
CA ASN A 35 4.26 -2.34 -6.83
C ASN A 35 4.81 -1.11 -6.11
N ASP A 36 4.35 -0.79 -4.90
CA ASP A 36 4.77 0.40 -4.16
C ASP A 36 6.11 0.20 -3.43
N HIS A 37 7.14 -0.07 -4.23
CA HIS A 37 8.52 -0.23 -3.79
C HIS A 37 9.43 0.76 -4.52
N GLY A 38 9.78 1.88 -3.88
CA GLY A 38 10.77 2.84 -4.37
C GLY A 38 10.37 3.65 -5.61
N THR A 39 9.19 3.43 -6.14
CA THR A 39 8.63 4.19 -7.28
C THR A 39 7.76 5.33 -6.76
N LYS A 40 7.70 6.45 -7.50
CA LYS A 40 6.79 7.54 -7.16
C LYS A 40 5.34 7.04 -7.25
N SER A 41 4.71 6.89 -6.09
CA SER A 41 3.41 6.22 -5.93
C SER A 41 2.34 6.79 -6.86
N SER A 42 2.26 8.13 -7.02
CA SER A 42 1.27 8.77 -7.90
C SER A 42 1.38 8.32 -9.36
N ILE A 43 2.60 8.20 -9.89
CA ILE A 43 2.84 7.76 -11.27
C ILE A 43 2.51 6.28 -11.41
N MET A 44 2.94 5.46 -10.45
CA MET A 44 2.68 4.02 -10.44
C MET A 44 1.18 3.73 -10.38
N TYR A 45 0.42 4.44 -9.56
CA TYR A 45 -1.03 4.27 -9.47
C TYR A 45 -1.75 4.67 -10.76
N GLU A 46 -1.42 5.79 -11.38
CA GLU A 46 -2.03 6.19 -12.66
C GLU A 46 -1.74 5.17 -13.76
N LYS A 47 -0.50 4.71 -13.89
CA LYS A 47 -0.14 3.67 -14.87
C LYS A 47 -0.82 2.33 -14.61
N SER A 48 -0.90 1.90 -13.34
CA SER A 48 -1.64 0.69 -12.97
C SER A 48 -3.12 0.79 -13.32
N LYS A 49 -3.71 1.97 -13.16
CA LYS A 49 -5.09 2.25 -13.49
C LYS A 49 -5.34 2.25 -15.00
N GLU A 50 -4.47 2.86 -15.78
CA GLU A 50 -4.53 2.82 -17.25
C GLU A 50 -4.43 1.37 -17.75
N LEU A 51 -3.49 0.60 -17.19
CA LEU A 51 -3.30 -0.80 -17.50
C LEU A 51 -4.54 -1.64 -17.15
N PHE A 52 -5.12 -1.44 -15.97
CA PHE A 52 -6.33 -2.13 -15.56
C PHE A 52 -7.53 -1.77 -16.45
N GLY A 53 -7.65 -0.50 -16.86
CA GLY A 53 -8.70 -0.06 -17.77
C GLY A 53 -8.60 -0.69 -19.16
N SER A 54 -7.38 -0.89 -19.65
CA SER A 54 -7.13 -1.50 -20.97
C SER A 54 -7.13 -3.02 -20.94
N ASN A 55 -6.65 -3.65 -19.88
CA ASN A 55 -6.58 -5.11 -19.74
C ASN A 55 -6.73 -5.55 -18.27
N PRO A 56 -7.97 -5.64 -17.75
CA PRO A 56 -8.22 -6.02 -16.36
C PRO A 56 -7.79 -7.45 -16.02
N ASN A 57 -7.66 -8.33 -17.01
CA ASN A 57 -7.26 -9.72 -16.80
C ASN A 57 -5.82 -9.82 -16.25
N LEU A 58 -4.97 -8.84 -16.54
CA LEU A 58 -3.61 -8.78 -15.98
C LEU A 58 -3.56 -8.69 -14.45
N PHE A 59 -4.67 -8.42 -13.80
CA PHE A 59 -4.81 -8.40 -12.34
C PHE A 59 -5.62 -9.60 -11.81
N GLU A 60 -6.11 -10.49 -12.67
CA GLU A 60 -6.91 -11.63 -12.29
C GLU A 60 -6.02 -12.84 -11.98
N PRO A 61 -6.03 -13.41 -10.74
CA PRO A 61 -5.10 -14.48 -10.35
C PRO A 61 -5.13 -15.70 -11.26
N ASN A 62 -6.30 -16.17 -11.68
CA ASN A 62 -6.39 -17.30 -12.60
C ASN A 62 -5.70 -17.02 -13.93
N TRP A 63 -6.00 -15.86 -14.50
CA TRP A 63 -5.42 -15.47 -15.78
C TRP A 63 -3.89 -15.31 -15.68
N ILE A 64 -3.40 -14.71 -14.57
CA ILE A 64 -1.97 -14.55 -14.31
C ILE A 64 -1.27 -15.91 -14.31
N VAL A 65 -1.80 -16.87 -13.53
CA VAL A 65 -1.20 -18.22 -13.42
C VAL A 65 -1.20 -18.98 -14.75
N GLU A 66 -2.22 -18.78 -15.56
CA GLU A 66 -2.41 -19.55 -16.80
C GLU A 66 -1.72 -18.93 -18.02
N ASN A 67 -1.51 -17.61 -18.02
CA ASN A 67 -1.11 -16.89 -19.24
C ASN A 67 0.12 -16.03 -19.10
N LEU A 68 0.60 -15.71 -17.88
CA LEU A 68 1.67 -14.77 -17.68
C LEU A 68 2.99 -15.50 -17.35
N SER A 69 3.96 -15.46 -18.25
CA SER A 69 5.31 -15.94 -17.95
C SER A 69 6.09 -14.96 -17.07
N GLU A 70 7.18 -15.40 -16.43
CA GLU A 70 8.04 -14.50 -15.64
C GLU A 70 8.61 -13.37 -16.49
N ASN A 71 9.01 -13.63 -17.72
CA ASN A 71 9.55 -12.60 -18.62
C ASN A 71 8.49 -11.58 -19.01
N ASP A 72 7.26 -12.02 -19.32
CA ASP A 72 6.16 -11.12 -19.65
C ASP A 72 5.77 -10.27 -18.43
N ALA A 73 5.78 -10.86 -17.23
CA ALA A 73 5.54 -10.12 -16.00
C ALA A 73 6.61 -9.05 -15.74
N VAL A 74 7.89 -9.35 -15.98
CA VAL A 74 8.99 -8.38 -15.88
C VAL A 74 8.80 -7.24 -16.87
N GLU A 75 8.45 -7.55 -18.12
CA GLU A 75 8.20 -6.55 -19.16
C GLU A 75 7.01 -5.65 -18.80
N LEU A 76 5.91 -6.26 -18.36
CA LEU A 76 4.70 -5.57 -17.90
C LEU A 76 5.01 -4.56 -16.79
N ILE A 77 5.67 -5.03 -15.73
CA ILE A 77 5.98 -4.22 -14.55
C ILE A 77 6.97 -3.12 -14.89
N SER A 78 7.98 -3.42 -15.68
CA SER A 78 9.02 -2.45 -16.09
C SER A 78 8.45 -1.40 -17.05
N LYS A 79 7.84 -1.82 -18.17
CA LYS A 79 7.45 -0.91 -19.25
C LYS A 79 6.08 -0.26 -19.05
N LYS A 80 5.10 -1.01 -18.52
CA LYS A 80 3.72 -0.50 -18.41
C LYS A 80 3.45 0.17 -17.08
N ILE A 81 3.93 -0.41 -15.96
CA ILE A 81 3.76 0.17 -14.62
C ILE A 81 4.91 1.13 -14.30
N GLY A 82 6.13 0.81 -14.74
CA GLY A 82 7.32 1.61 -14.48
C GLY A 82 7.80 1.49 -13.03
N ALA A 83 7.54 0.35 -12.40
CA ALA A 83 7.98 0.09 -11.04
C ALA A 83 9.47 -0.27 -10.99
N GLN A 84 10.12 0.07 -9.88
CA GLN A 84 11.48 -0.38 -9.60
C GLN A 84 11.50 -1.89 -9.26
N TYR A 85 12.64 -2.53 -9.45
CA TYR A 85 12.85 -3.96 -9.14
C TYR A 85 11.90 -4.93 -9.88
N PRO A 86 11.70 -4.79 -11.21
CA PRO A 86 10.69 -5.53 -11.96
C PRO A 86 10.84 -7.05 -11.85
N GLN A 87 12.06 -7.60 -11.73
CA GLN A 87 12.29 -9.04 -11.56
C GLN A 87 11.72 -9.57 -10.22
N GLN A 88 11.92 -8.81 -9.14
CA GLN A 88 11.41 -9.19 -7.83
C GLN A 88 9.88 -9.08 -7.76
N LEU A 89 9.34 -8.02 -8.35
CA LEU A 89 7.90 -7.79 -8.39
C LEU A 89 7.19 -8.80 -9.30
N ALA A 90 7.77 -9.19 -10.43
CA ALA A 90 7.23 -10.25 -11.28
C ALA A 90 7.09 -11.56 -10.51
N LYS A 91 8.14 -11.97 -9.79
CA LYS A 91 8.09 -13.15 -8.91
C LYS A 91 7.03 -13.03 -7.81
N SER A 92 6.83 -11.81 -7.29
CA SER A 92 5.79 -11.56 -6.28
C SER A 92 4.40 -11.66 -6.90
N TRP A 93 4.18 -11.10 -8.09
CA TRP A 93 2.91 -11.19 -8.81
C TRP A 93 2.52 -12.65 -9.07
N LEU A 94 3.42 -13.42 -9.69
CA LEU A 94 3.16 -14.82 -10.04
C LEU A 94 2.92 -15.66 -8.79
N LYS A 95 3.80 -15.58 -7.78
CA LYS A 95 3.65 -16.37 -6.55
C LYS A 95 2.38 -16.02 -5.78
N ASN A 96 2.02 -14.75 -5.72
CA ASN A 96 0.82 -14.32 -5.02
C ASN A 96 -0.46 -14.67 -5.78
N ALA A 97 -0.42 -14.69 -7.11
CA ALA A 97 -1.53 -15.22 -7.92
C ALA A 97 -1.76 -16.73 -7.67
N GLU A 98 -0.67 -17.52 -7.57
CA GLU A 98 -0.77 -18.94 -7.19
C GLU A 98 -1.41 -19.11 -5.81
N ILE A 99 -0.94 -18.37 -4.79
CA ILE A 99 -1.50 -18.41 -3.43
C ILE A 99 -2.99 -18.04 -3.44
N LEU A 100 -3.36 -16.98 -4.15
CA LEU A 100 -4.77 -16.56 -4.25
C LEU A 100 -5.62 -17.63 -4.97
N LYS A 101 -5.08 -18.29 -6.00
CA LYS A 101 -5.77 -19.38 -6.71
C LYS A 101 -5.96 -20.58 -5.80
N GLU A 102 -4.93 -20.99 -5.09
CA GLU A 102 -4.92 -22.22 -4.28
C GLU A 102 -5.77 -22.09 -3.00
N PHE A 103 -5.65 -20.97 -2.27
CA PHE A 103 -6.24 -20.82 -0.93
C PHE A 103 -7.45 -19.91 -0.84
N TYR A 104 -7.72 -19.09 -1.88
CA TYR A 104 -8.75 -18.04 -1.84
C TYR A 104 -9.60 -18.00 -3.11
N ASN A 105 -9.75 -19.09 -3.84
CA ASN A 105 -10.57 -19.21 -5.07
C ASN A 105 -10.30 -18.08 -6.08
N SER A 106 -9.04 -17.63 -6.18
CA SER A 106 -8.63 -16.47 -6.99
C SER A 106 -9.35 -15.17 -6.63
N ASN A 107 -9.84 -15.04 -5.41
CA ASN A 107 -10.62 -13.90 -4.93
C ASN A 107 -9.99 -13.27 -3.70
N PRO A 108 -9.28 -12.14 -3.82
CA PRO A 108 -8.69 -11.45 -2.67
C PRO A 108 -9.69 -11.05 -1.57
N ILE A 109 -10.99 -10.92 -1.89
CA ILE A 109 -12.03 -10.63 -0.88
C ILE A 109 -12.09 -11.72 0.18
N GLU A 110 -11.93 -12.99 -0.21
CA GLU A 110 -11.92 -14.10 0.75
C GLU A 110 -10.76 -13.97 1.74
N MET A 111 -9.59 -13.55 1.26
CA MET A 111 -8.45 -13.23 2.12
C MET A 111 -8.72 -11.98 2.98
N PHE A 112 -9.30 -10.91 2.42
CA PHE A 112 -9.62 -9.69 3.14
C PHE A 112 -10.64 -9.91 4.26
N CYS A 113 -11.53 -10.88 4.10
CA CYS A 113 -12.56 -11.26 5.07
C CYS A 113 -12.17 -12.48 5.92
N SER A 114 -10.96 -13.00 5.81
CA SER A 114 -10.53 -14.20 6.55
C SER A 114 -10.50 -14.00 8.06
N SER A 115 -10.40 -12.76 8.54
CA SER A 115 -10.48 -12.39 9.95
C SER A 115 -10.97 -10.95 10.12
N ASN A 116 -11.64 -10.68 11.24
CA ASN A 116 -11.92 -9.31 11.69
C ASN A 116 -10.85 -8.76 12.64
N ASP A 117 -9.87 -9.57 13.05
CA ASP A 117 -8.74 -9.12 13.86
C ASP A 117 -7.62 -8.60 12.95
N ALA A 118 -7.30 -7.30 13.07
CA ALA A 118 -6.27 -6.64 12.28
C ALA A 118 -4.90 -7.33 12.40
N THR A 119 -4.56 -7.87 13.58
CA THR A 119 -3.28 -8.56 13.79
C THR A 119 -3.20 -9.87 12.99
N LYS A 120 -4.32 -10.60 12.91
CA LYS A 120 -4.42 -11.82 12.09
C LYS A 120 -4.44 -11.49 10.61
N LEU A 121 -5.17 -10.45 10.18
CA LEU A 121 -5.16 -9.99 8.80
C LEU A 121 -3.75 -9.58 8.34
N ILE A 122 -3.02 -8.84 9.16
CA ILE A 122 -1.62 -8.47 8.86
C ILE A 122 -0.73 -9.70 8.77
N ALA A 123 -0.90 -10.68 9.65
CA ALA A 123 -0.15 -11.93 9.59
C ALA A 123 -0.44 -12.69 8.26
N THR A 124 -1.71 -12.79 7.89
CA THR A 124 -2.12 -13.36 6.60
C THR A 124 -1.53 -12.58 5.42
N LEU A 125 -1.62 -11.26 5.41
CA LEU A 125 -1.05 -10.43 4.35
C LEU A 125 0.47 -10.59 4.23
N LYS A 126 1.18 -10.68 5.35
CA LYS A 126 2.64 -10.89 5.38
C LYS A 126 3.09 -12.27 4.89
N SER A 127 2.20 -13.25 4.77
CA SER A 127 2.53 -14.54 4.14
C SER A 127 2.66 -14.44 2.62
N PHE A 128 2.18 -13.35 2.01
CA PHE A 128 2.33 -13.09 0.59
C PHE A 128 3.71 -12.50 0.29
N ARG A 129 4.30 -12.93 -0.83
CA ARG A 129 5.62 -12.49 -1.26
C ARG A 129 5.64 -10.98 -1.53
N GLY A 130 6.61 -10.27 -0.95
CA GLY A 130 6.77 -8.83 -1.12
C GLY A 130 5.86 -7.98 -0.22
N VAL A 131 5.06 -8.60 0.66
CA VAL A 131 4.21 -7.89 1.62
C VAL A 131 4.92 -7.79 2.97
N GLY A 132 5.60 -6.68 3.18
CA GLY A 132 6.16 -6.28 4.47
C GLY A 132 5.19 -5.44 5.31
N THR A 133 5.69 -4.82 6.38
CA THR A 133 4.87 -4.00 7.31
C THR A 133 4.20 -2.83 6.58
N LYS A 134 4.93 -2.08 5.73
CA LYS A 134 4.38 -0.96 4.96
C LYS A 134 3.26 -1.43 4.04
N ILE A 135 3.54 -2.38 3.14
CA ILE A 135 2.57 -2.85 2.14
C ILE A 135 1.36 -3.51 2.81
N GLY A 136 1.58 -4.34 3.84
CA GLY A 136 0.50 -4.96 4.60
C GLY A 136 -0.40 -3.94 5.28
N GLY A 137 0.17 -2.91 5.92
CA GLY A 137 -0.60 -1.81 6.52
C GLY A 137 -1.37 -0.99 5.50
N MET A 138 -0.79 -0.71 4.32
CA MET A 138 -1.47 -0.03 3.22
C MET A 138 -2.66 -0.85 2.69
N ILE A 139 -2.49 -2.17 2.52
CA ILE A 139 -3.58 -3.06 2.10
C ILE A 139 -4.67 -3.09 3.18
N LEU A 140 -4.31 -3.23 4.46
CA LEU A 140 -5.27 -3.21 5.57
C LEU A 140 -6.08 -1.91 5.59
N ARG A 141 -5.42 -0.76 5.47
CA ARG A 141 -6.09 0.54 5.36
C ARG A 141 -7.06 0.57 4.18
N ALA A 142 -6.66 0.04 3.04
CA ALA A 142 -7.50 0.00 1.85
C ALA A 142 -8.71 -0.95 2.03
N ILE A 143 -8.53 -2.11 2.66
CA ILE A 143 -9.62 -3.05 3.00
C ILE A 143 -10.70 -2.35 3.84
N ILE A 144 -10.29 -1.63 4.88
CA ILE A 144 -11.21 -0.92 5.79
C ILE A 144 -11.85 0.27 5.07
N GLY A 145 -11.03 1.10 4.42
CA GLY A 145 -11.48 2.33 3.76
C GLY A 145 -12.42 2.10 2.57
N THR A 146 -12.28 0.98 1.86
CA THR A 146 -13.21 0.59 0.79
C THR A 146 -14.46 -0.12 1.30
N GLY A 147 -14.41 -0.64 2.52
CA GLY A 147 -15.51 -1.38 3.14
C GLY A 147 -15.57 -2.86 2.77
N PHE A 148 -14.48 -3.45 2.24
CA PHE A 148 -14.40 -4.90 2.05
C PHE A 148 -14.55 -5.65 3.37
N ASN A 149 -13.97 -5.13 4.44
CA ASN A 149 -14.16 -5.61 5.80
C ASN A 149 -14.33 -4.41 6.74
N LYS A 150 -15.57 -4.17 7.18
CA LYS A 150 -15.94 -3.01 8.02
C LYS A 150 -15.82 -3.28 9.53
N ASN A 151 -15.70 -4.55 9.91
CA ASN A 151 -15.77 -4.97 11.31
C ASN A 151 -14.38 -5.26 11.89
N VAL A 152 -13.33 -4.66 11.32
CA VAL A 152 -11.95 -4.89 11.78
C VAL A 152 -11.74 -4.20 13.13
N PHE A 153 -11.19 -4.97 14.08
CA PHE A 153 -10.81 -4.51 15.42
C PHE A 153 -9.32 -4.77 15.70
N ASN A 154 -8.80 -4.35 16.84
CA ASN A 154 -7.38 -4.42 17.21
C ASN A 154 -6.44 -3.64 16.24
N ILE A 155 -6.96 -2.60 15.59
CA ILE A 155 -6.18 -1.78 14.64
C ILE A 155 -5.04 -1.07 15.38
N GLU A 156 -5.27 -0.69 16.64
CA GLU A 156 -4.29 -0.06 17.53
C GLU A 156 -3.10 -0.96 17.89
N LYS A 157 -3.15 -2.25 17.54
CA LYS A 157 -2.06 -3.22 17.73
C LYS A 157 -1.22 -3.44 16.49
N VAL A 158 -1.60 -2.83 15.36
CA VAL A 158 -0.91 -2.96 14.08
C VAL A 158 -0.04 -1.74 13.84
N LEU A 159 1.19 -1.96 13.39
CA LEU A 159 2.12 -0.88 13.06
C LEU A 159 1.61 -0.05 11.87
N VAL A 160 1.78 1.26 11.98
CA VAL A 160 1.41 2.23 10.93
C VAL A 160 2.27 1.97 9.68
N PRO A 161 1.71 2.02 8.47
CA PRO A 161 2.46 1.83 7.22
C PRO A 161 3.30 3.08 6.86
N VAL A 162 4.32 3.33 7.65
CA VAL A 162 5.21 4.50 7.51
C VAL A 162 6.16 4.34 6.32
N ASP A 163 6.40 5.43 5.61
CA ASP A 163 7.43 5.55 4.59
C ASP A 163 8.42 6.70 4.90
N ILE A 164 9.24 7.07 3.92
CA ILE A 164 10.23 8.13 4.09
C ILE A 164 9.62 9.53 4.29
N HIS A 165 8.39 9.74 3.78
CA HIS A 165 7.70 11.03 3.93
C HIS A 165 7.27 11.25 5.38
N ASP A 166 6.74 10.20 6.01
CA ASP A 166 6.35 10.23 7.41
C ASP A 166 7.58 10.41 8.32
N SER A 167 8.66 9.65 8.05
CA SER A 167 9.93 9.83 8.77
C SER A 167 10.47 11.25 8.65
N ARG A 168 10.37 11.86 7.47
CA ARG A 168 10.77 13.26 7.24
C ARG A 168 9.98 14.22 8.13
N ILE A 169 8.64 14.04 8.21
CA ILE A 169 7.81 14.88 9.08
C ILE A 169 8.28 14.77 10.53
N MET A 170 8.59 13.56 11.02
CA MET A 170 9.06 13.37 12.39
C MET A 170 10.35 14.16 12.70
N PHE A 171 11.23 14.33 11.70
CA PHE A 171 12.40 15.20 11.84
C PHE A 171 12.06 16.68 11.76
N LEU A 172 11.23 17.09 10.83
CA LEU A 172 10.84 18.49 10.63
C LEU A 172 10.01 19.05 11.82
N THR A 173 9.29 18.19 12.49
CA THR A 173 8.53 18.54 13.72
C THR A 173 9.33 18.33 14.99
N GLU A 174 10.65 18.08 14.89
CA GLU A 174 11.53 17.81 16.03
C GLU A 174 11.08 16.64 16.92
N SER A 175 10.17 15.78 16.42
CA SER A 175 9.79 14.53 17.09
C SER A 175 10.97 13.56 17.17
N PHE A 176 11.90 13.66 16.23
CA PHE A 176 13.21 13.01 16.23
C PHE A 176 14.30 14.07 16.19
N VAL A 177 15.26 13.94 17.08
CA VAL A 177 16.46 14.80 17.14
C VAL A 177 17.69 13.94 16.92
N ILE A 178 18.54 14.33 15.97
CA ILE A 178 19.84 13.71 15.74
C ILE A 178 20.92 14.64 16.29
N ASN A 179 21.79 14.11 17.14
CA ASN A 179 22.87 14.89 17.76
C ASN A 179 24.08 15.14 16.84
N ASN A 180 24.01 14.79 15.55
CA ASN A 180 25.11 14.91 14.61
C ASN A 180 24.73 15.77 13.42
N ASN A 181 25.68 16.58 12.93
CA ASN A 181 25.58 17.39 11.70
C ASN A 181 25.60 16.55 10.41
N GLU A 182 25.29 15.26 10.46
CA GLU A 182 25.28 14.37 9.32
C GLU A 182 23.97 14.51 8.54
N LYS A 183 24.07 14.34 7.21
CA LYS A 183 22.89 14.29 6.34
C LYS A 183 21.96 13.14 6.77
N VAL A 184 20.72 13.47 7.10
CA VAL A 184 19.74 12.51 7.58
C VAL A 184 19.38 11.49 6.50
N ASN A 185 19.52 10.21 6.84
CA ASN A 185 18.98 9.14 6.02
C ASN A 185 17.63 8.66 6.60
N TYR A 186 16.54 9.21 6.11
CA TYR A 186 15.20 8.96 6.60
C TYR A 186 14.79 7.48 6.60
N TYR A 187 15.34 6.67 5.70
CA TYR A 187 15.06 5.22 5.67
C TYR A 187 15.49 4.47 6.93
N LYS A 188 16.55 4.93 7.60
CA LYS A 188 17.03 4.31 8.84
C LYS A 188 16.06 4.46 10.02
N TYR A 189 15.13 5.40 9.92
CA TYR A 189 14.23 5.76 11.01
C TYR A 189 12.78 5.32 10.81
N VAL A 190 12.49 4.63 9.70
CA VAL A 190 11.13 4.15 9.40
C VAL A 190 10.57 3.27 10.51
N ASP A 191 11.34 2.29 10.99
CA ASP A 191 10.87 1.35 12.03
C ASP A 191 10.61 2.07 13.37
N ILE A 192 11.45 3.07 13.70
CA ILE A 192 11.27 3.88 14.89
C ILE A 192 10.02 4.74 14.72
N ALA A 193 9.87 5.39 13.57
CA ALA A 193 8.70 6.21 13.28
C ALA A 193 7.39 5.40 13.36
N GLN A 194 7.35 4.19 12.83
CA GLN A 194 6.20 3.29 12.96
C GLN A 194 5.77 3.10 14.41
N THR A 195 6.74 2.84 15.26
CA THR A 195 6.50 2.59 16.69
C THR A 195 6.06 3.85 17.42
N GLU A 196 6.71 4.98 17.18
CA GLU A 196 6.42 6.22 17.89
C GLU A 196 5.09 6.85 17.45
N ILE A 197 4.76 6.81 16.15
CA ILE A 197 3.45 7.26 15.66
C ILE A 197 2.34 6.40 16.28
N LEU A 198 2.50 5.07 16.30
CA LEU A 198 1.51 4.19 16.92
C LEU A 198 1.33 4.49 18.41
N LYS A 199 2.42 4.68 19.15
CA LYS A 199 2.38 5.06 20.56
C LYS A 199 1.67 6.40 20.78
N ALA A 200 1.94 7.40 19.92
CA ALA A 200 1.28 8.70 19.99
C ALA A 200 -0.23 8.58 19.72
N CYS A 201 -0.62 7.85 18.69
CA CYS A 201 -2.03 7.58 18.39
C CYS A 201 -2.74 6.92 19.58
N ASN A 202 -2.12 5.88 20.16
CA ASN A 202 -2.70 5.17 21.33
C ASN A 202 -2.82 6.06 22.57
N ARG A 203 -1.81 6.92 22.84
CA ARG A 203 -1.89 7.88 23.97
C ARG A 203 -3.00 8.92 23.79
N CYS A 204 -3.22 9.36 22.56
CA CYS A 204 -4.25 10.35 22.23
C CYS A 204 -5.63 9.71 21.99
N ASN A 205 -5.74 8.38 22.04
CA ASN A 205 -6.95 7.64 21.69
C ASN A 205 -7.46 7.98 20.27
N ILE A 206 -6.53 8.12 19.34
CA ILE A 206 -6.79 8.39 17.91
C ILE A 206 -6.47 7.12 17.11
N ASN A 207 -7.35 6.77 16.15
CA ASN A 207 -7.07 5.67 15.25
C ASN A 207 -5.97 6.10 14.26
N TRP A 208 -4.91 5.33 14.13
CA TRP A 208 -3.82 5.65 13.20
C TRP A 208 -4.28 5.70 11.72
N LEU A 209 -5.37 5.04 11.35
CA LEU A 209 -5.96 5.13 10.00
C LEU A 209 -6.34 6.57 9.62
N ASP A 210 -6.74 7.39 10.62
CA ASP A 210 -7.11 8.78 10.40
C ASP A 210 -5.87 9.68 10.24
N VAL A 211 -4.78 9.31 10.89
CA VAL A 211 -3.53 10.09 10.93
C VAL A 211 -2.60 9.76 9.75
N ASP A 212 -2.45 8.47 9.41
CA ASP A 212 -1.52 7.97 8.39
C ASP A 212 -1.66 8.70 7.05
N ARG A 213 -2.89 8.85 6.56
CA ARG A 213 -3.14 9.55 5.30
C ARG A 213 -2.77 11.03 5.38
N ALA A 214 -3.06 11.69 6.50
CA ALA A 214 -2.75 13.10 6.69
C ALA A 214 -1.23 13.31 6.74
N LEU A 215 -0.51 12.48 7.48
CA LEU A 215 0.95 12.50 7.54
C LEU A 215 1.57 12.31 6.16
N TRP A 216 1.16 11.27 5.45
CA TRP A 216 1.69 11.01 4.11
C TRP A 216 1.43 12.16 3.12
N LEU A 217 0.22 12.73 3.12
CA LEU A 217 -0.13 13.87 2.27
C LEU A 217 0.70 15.11 2.62
N THR A 218 0.90 15.39 3.89
CA THR A 218 1.72 16.49 4.35
C THR A 218 3.19 16.29 3.94
N GLY A 219 3.75 15.11 4.19
CA GLY A 219 5.14 14.81 3.85
C GLY A 219 5.44 14.71 2.36
N SER A 220 4.45 14.29 1.55
CA SER A 220 4.64 14.15 0.10
C SER A 220 4.41 15.44 -0.68
N ASN A 221 3.58 16.36 -0.18
CA ASN A 221 3.17 17.57 -0.90
C ASN A 221 3.53 18.88 -0.19
N GLY A 222 3.51 18.92 1.15
CA GLY A 222 3.70 20.13 1.93
C GLY A 222 5.14 20.32 2.42
N CYS A 223 5.81 19.23 2.80
CA CYS A 223 7.16 19.25 3.36
C CYS A 223 8.17 18.76 2.33
N VAL A 224 8.37 19.53 1.27
CA VAL A 224 9.36 19.23 0.21
C VAL A 224 10.65 20.01 0.49
N TYR A 225 11.81 19.34 0.34
CA TYR A 225 13.14 19.98 0.49
C TYR A 225 13.45 20.51 1.90
N ASP A 226 13.09 19.73 2.95
CA ASP A 226 13.39 20.07 4.35
C ASP A 226 12.77 21.41 4.82
N LYS A 227 11.71 21.84 4.19
CA LYS A 227 10.88 22.96 4.59
C LYS A 227 9.42 22.55 4.63
N CYS A 228 8.74 22.92 5.70
CA CYS A 228 7.28 22.90 5.78
C CYS A 228 6.80 24.33 5.49
N ASP A 229 5.93 24.50 4.49
CA ASP A 229 5.24 25.75 4.20
C ASP A 229 3.94 25.84 5.03
#